data_31605d02c86c7d6ea5cfd41954bbcc20
#
_entry.id   31605d02c86c7d6ea5cfd41954bbcc20
#
_cell.length_a   1.000
_cell.length_b   1.000
_cell.length_c   1.000
_cell.angle_alpha   90.00
_cell.angle_beta   90.00
_cell.angle_gamma   90.00
#
_symmetry.space_group_name_H-M   'P 1'
#
loop_
_entity.id
_entity.type
_entity.pdbx_description
1 polymer ?
#
loop_
_entity_poly.entity_id
_entity_poly.type
_entity_poly.pdbx_seq_one_letter_code
_entity_poly.pdbx_strand_id
1 'polypeptide(L)'
;MTDNNINMTAIKPQSFPRIKHMYNSPGRSPDDLRSDKDWFKSFSGKYIVIKEKLDGENTGITNISCYARSKIPTLNPWSVNIRRDIFPFVKDLISDDEIVFGENLYAVHSIKYNRLSSYFHIFAVYNTKLEVWYSWSDVEMFAKILDLPTVPVLFKGIINSEKDLMDKINYWMSQPSAYGVEKEGVVMRLAGEIKPEDWNNSIVKYVRENHVQTDKRWEDKWERAELINNNF
;
A
#
# COMPACT_ATOMS: atom_id res chain seq x y z
N MET A 1 -33.65 -34.08 -0.90
CA MET A 1 -32.28 -33.63 -0.79
C MET A 1 -32.16 -32.42 -1.70
N THR A 2 -32.25 -31.22 -1.12
CA THR A 2 -32.21 -29.97 -1.85
C THR A 2 -30.75 -29.54 -1.88
N ASP A 3 -30.11 -29.67 -3.06
CA ASP A 3 -28.80 -29.12 -3.31
C ASP A 3 -28.88 -27.59 -3.18
N ASN A 4 -28.44 -27.08 -2.03
CA ASN A 4 -28.14 -25.67 -1.88
C ASN A 4 -26.82 -25.39 -2.63
N ASN A 5 -26.94 -25.17 -3.94
CA ASN A 5 -25.90 -24.50 -4.71
C ASN A 5 -25.77 -23.06 -4.19
N ILE A 6 -24.96 -22.87 -3.17
CA ILE A 6 -24.47 -21.53 -2.80
C ILE A 6 -23.63 -21.08 -3.99
N ASN A 7 -24.23 -20.26 -4.84
CA ASN A 7 -23.53 -19.54 -5.90
C ASN A 7 -22.58 -18.55 -5.20
N MET A 8 -21.40 -19.01 -4.84
CA MET A 8 -20.30 -18.14 -4.39
C MET A 8 -19.93 -17.27 -5.59
N THR A 9 -20.48 -16.07 -5.62
CA THR A 9 -20.09 -15.06 -6.61
C THR A 9 -18.66 -14.64 -6.26
N ALA A 10 -17.70 -15.24 -6.94
CA ALA A 10 -16.30 -14.93 -6.73
C ALA A 10 -16.04 -13.42 -6.91
N ILE A 11 -15.39 -12.79 -5.94
CA ILE A 11 -15.01 -11.36 -6.03
C ILE A 11 -14.17 -11.17 -7.28
N LYS A 12 -14.59 -10.25 -8.15
CA LYS A 12 -13.80 -9.85 -9.31
C LYS A 12 -12.59 -9.04 -8.85
N PRO A 13 -11.38 -9.36 -9.33
CA PRO A 13 -10.19 -8.57 -9.05
C PRO A 13 -10.41 -7.08 -9.33
N GLN A 14 -10.13 -6.23 -8.35
CA GLN A 14 -10.19 -4.78 -8.48
C GLN A 14 -8.79 -4.20 -8.40
N SER A 15 -8.49 -3.22 -9.28
CA SER A 15 -7.21 -2.51 -9.18
C SER A 15 -7.24 -1.53 -8.03
N PHE A 16 -6.15 -1.45 -7.27
CA PHE A 16 -5.96 -0.36 -6.33
C PHE A 16 -5.95 0.98 -7.08
N PRO A 17 -6.77 1.97 -6.67
CA PRO A 17 -6.89 3.22 -7.39
C PRO A 17 -5.56 4.01 -7.43
N ARG A 18 -5.39 4.83 -8.45
CA ARG A 18 -4.24 5.75 -8.51
C ARG A 18 -4.37 6.81 -7.41
N ILE A 19 -3.26 7.04 -6.70
CA ILE A 19 -3.16 8.10 -5.70
C ILE A 19 -2.55 9.34 -6.36
N LYS A 20 -3.19 10.51 -6.18
CA LYS A 20 -2.66 11.78 -6.65
C LYS A 20 -1.39 12.16 -5.88
N HIS A 21 -0.42 12.73 -6.57
CA HIS A 21 0.69 13.41 -5.92
C HIS A 21 0.23 14.67 -5.21
N MET A 22 0.78 14.94 -4.02
CA MET A 22 0.69 16.27 -3.42
C MET A 22 1.19 17.32 -4.42
N TYR A 23 0.63 18.52 -4.39
CA TYR A 23 0.96 19.58 -5.34
C TYR A 23 2.49 19.81 -5.44
N ASN A 24 3.18 19.76 -4.30
CA ASN A 24 4.62 20.02 -4.17
C ASN A 24 5.49 18.76 -4.22
N SER A 25 4.95 17.60 -4.58
CA SER A 25 5.73 16.36 -4.68
C SER A 25 6.72 16.43 -5.85
N PRO A 26 8.04 16.30 -5.62
CA PRO A 26 9.05 16.49 -6.67
C PRO A 26 9.18 15.29 -7.60
N GLY A 27 8.98 14.05 -7.10
CA GLY A 27 9.17 12.80 -7.84
C GLY A 27 7.99 12.42 -8.74
N ARG A 28 7.39 13.38 -9.42
CA ARG A 28 6.24 13.19 -10.30
C ARG A 28 6.68 13.10 -11.76
N SER A 29 6.22 12.05 -12.45
CA SER A 29 6.31 11.96 -13.90
C SER A 29 5.19 12.73 -14.61
N PRO A 30 5.28 13.02 -15.92
CA PRO A 30 4.23 13.69 -16.69
C PRO A 30 2.87 12.97 -16.62
N ASP A 31 2.87 11.64 -16.53
CA ASP A 31 1.65 10.81 -16.53
C ASP A 31 1.03 10.64 -15.13
N ASP A 32 1.67 11.17 -14.09
CA ASP A 32 1.16 11.08 -12.73
C ASP A 32 0.04 12.08 -12.47
N LEU A 33 -0.99 11.61 -11.75
CA LEU A 33 -2.06 12.46 -11.28
C LEU A 33 -1.52 13.42 -10.21
N ARG A 34 -1.88 14.69 -10.30
CA ARG A 34 -1.50 15.74 -9.36
C ARG A 34 -2.72 16.33 -8.67
N SER A 35 -2.60 16.63 -7.39
CA SER A 35 -3.59 17.39 -6.64
C SER A 35 -3.55 18.87 -7.05
N ASP A 36 -4.67 19.57 -6.81
CA ASP A 36 -4.74 21.01 -6.99
C ASP A 36 -3.92 21.78 -5.95
N LYS A 37 -3.71 23.08 -6.15
CA LYS A 37 -2.99 23.93 -5.18
C LYS A 37 -3.63 23.93 -3.79
N ASP A 38 -4.94 23.81 -3.73
CA ASP A 38 -5.74 23.88 -2.51
C ASP A 38 -5.97 22.52 -1.84
N TRP A 39 -5.27 21.48 -2.29
CA TRP A 39 -5.44 20.08 -1.88
C TRP A 39 -5.46 19.88 -0.36
N PHE A 40 -4.67 20.65 0.37
CA PHE A 40 -4.54 20.49 1.82
C PHE A 40 -5.83 20.83 2.57
N LYS A 41 -6.72 21.64 1.99
CA LYS A 41 -8.03 21.97 2.58
C LYS A 41 -8.86 20.72 2.90
N SER A 42 -8.71 19.65 2.12
CA SER A 42 -9.41 18.37 2.35
C SER A 42 -8.92 17.63 3.60
N PHE A 43 -7.75 17.96 4.13
CA PHE A 43 -7.09 17.29 5.26
C PHE A 43 -6.97 18.16 6.50
N SER A 44 -6.95 19.49 6.34
CA SER A 44 -6.81 20.44 7.45
C SER A 44 -7.85 20.21 8.54
N GLY A 45 -7.42 20.12 9.79
CA GLY A 45 -8.31 19.90 10.95
C GLY A 45 -8.88 18.49 11.07
N LYS A 46 -8.54 17.59 10.16
CA LYS A 46 -9.00 16.20 10.20
C LYS A 46 -7.93 15.27 10.73
N TYR A 47 -8.36 14.14 11.33
CA TYR A 47 -7.44 13.11 11.79
C TYR A 47 -6.87 12.35 10.57
N ILE A 48 -5.57 12.38 10.41
CA ILE A 48 -4.85 11.78 9.28
C ILE A 48 -3.87 10.72 9.76
N VAL A 49 -3.51 9.84 8.83
CA VAL A 49 -2.43 8.87 8.98
C VAL A 49 -1.43 9.09 7.85
N ILE A 50 -0.16 9.21 8.20
CA ILE A 50 0.95 9.30 7.25
C ILE A 50 1.81 8.05 7.40
N LYS A 51 2.03 7.39 6.28
CA LYS A 51 2.73 6.11 6.20
C LYS A 51 3.92 6.23 5.27
N GLU A 52 4.94 5.43 5.50
CA GLU A 52 6.02 5.28 4.55
C GLU A 52 5.47 4.65 3.25
N LYS A 53 5.85 5.21 2.10
CA LYS A 53 5.62 4.59 0.81
C LYS A 53 6.75 3.63 0.55
N LEU A 54 6.43 2.33 0.59
CA LEU A 54 7.36 1.27 0.24
C LEU A 54 7.43 1.10 -1.28
N ASP A 55 8.59 0.72 -1.78
CA ASP A 55 8.90 0.54 -3.20
C ASP A 55 8.89 -0.96 -3.55
N GLY A 56 7.75 -1.47 -3.98
CA GLY A 56 7.52 -2.86 -4.34
C GLY A 56 6.38 -3.04 -5.33
N GLU A 57 5.81 -4.24 -5.39
CA GLU A 57 4.68 -4.55 -6.25
C GLU A 57 3.36 -4.44 -5.46
N ASN A 58 2.47 -3.54 -5.90
CA ASN A 58 1.11 -3.47 -5.38
C ASN A 58 0.36 -4.76 -5.69
N THR A 59 -0.04 -5.47 -4.65
CA THR A 59 -0.71 -6.77 -4.76
C THR A 59 -2.02 -6.78 -3.99
N GLY A 60 -3.08 -7.31 -4.63
CA GLY A 60 -4.38 -7.58 -4.01
C GLY A 60 -4.52 -9.06 -3.67
N ILE A 61 -5.10 -9.35 -2.51
CA ILE A 61 -5.44 -10.70 -2.03
C ILE A 61 -6.91 -10.74 -1.66
N THR A 62 -7.63 -11.73 -2.19
CA THR A 62 -8.99 -12.11 -1.81
C THR A 62 -8.98 -13.51 -1.17
N ASN A 63 -10.10 -14.01 -0.72
CA ASN A 63 -10.21 -15.39 -0.23
C ASN A 63 -9.95 -16.46 -1.32
N ILE A 64 -10.03 -16.12 -2.60
CA ILE A 64 -9.90 -17.09 -3.72
C ILE A 64 -8.71 -16.83 -4.62
N SER A 65 -8.09 -15.64 -4.60
CA SER A 65 -7.02 -15.29 -5.54
C SER A 65 -6.08 -14.21 -4.99
N CYS A 66 -4.90 -14.15 -5.59
CA CYS A 66 -3.97 -13.03 -5.42
C CYS A 66 -3.50 -12.55 -6.80
N TYR A 67 -3.34 -11.24 -6.95
CA TYR A 67 -3.07 -10.61 -8.24
C TYR A 67 -2.32 -9.28 -8.08
N ALA A 68 -1.54 -8.92 -9.10
CA ALA A 68 -0.89 -7.63 -9.19
C ALA A 68 -1.92 -6.51 -9.49
N ARG A 69 -1.50 -5.25 -9.37
CA ARG A 69 -2.34 -4.07 -9.66
C ARG A 69 -2.99 -4.11 -11.05
N SER A 70 -2.32 -4.72 -12.03
CA SER A 70 -2.83 -4.96 -13.38
C SER A 70 -3.95 -6.02 -13.45
N LYS A 71 -4.34 -6.63 -12.33
CA LYS A 71 -5.26 -7.76 -12.18
C LYS A 71 -4.73 -9.06 -12.79
N ILE A 72 -3.44 -9.12 -13.10
CA ILE A 72 -2.78 -10.35 -13.55
C ILE A 72 -2.45 -11.20 -12.33
N PRO A 73 -2.73 -12.53 -12.37
CA PRO A 73 -2.35 -13.43 -11.29
C PRO A 73 -0.84 -13.36 -10.98
N THR A 74 -0.47 -13.50 -9.70
CA THR A 74 0.92 -13.47 -9.23
C THR A 74 1.65 -14.77 -9.60
N LEU A 75 1.99 -14.93 -10.89
CA LEU A 75 2.66 -16.13 -11.44
C LEU A 75 4.12 -15.88 -11.79
N ASN A 76 4.54 -14.63 -11.81
CA ASN A 76 5.91 -14.27 -12.16
C ASN A 76 6.89 -14.67 -11.05
N PRO A 77 8.17 -14.96 -11.37
CA PRO A 77 9.18 -15.33 -10.37
C PRO A 77 9.34 -14.31 -9.25
N TRP A 78 9.12 -13.02 -9.53
CA TRP A 78 9.23 -11.91 -8.55
C TRP A 78 7.98 -11.68 -7.71
N SER A 79 6.87 -12.36 -7.99
CA SER A 79 5.61 -12.22 -7.23
C SER A 79 5.02 -13.56 -6.77
N VAL A 80 5.62 -14.69 -7.14
CA VAL A 80 5.13 -16.03 -6.81
C VAL A 80 5.07 -16.30 -5.29
N ASN A 81 5.88 -15.60 -4.50
CA ASN A 81 5.91 -15.71 -3.04
C ASN A 81 4.53 -15.46 -2.41
N ILE A 82 3.76 -14.51 -2.94
CA ILE A 82 2.42 -14.23 -2.42
C ILE A 82 1.53 -15.48 -2.49
N ARG A 83 1.53 -16.15 -3.65
CA ARG A 83 0.73 -17.35 -3.87
C ARG A 83 1.21 -18.55 -3.08
N ARG A 84 2.54 -18.68 -2.92
CA ARG A 84 3.16 -19.84 -2.27
C ARG A 84 3.22 -19.70 -0.76
N ASP A 85 3.62 -18.51 -0.27
CA ASP A 85 4.07 -18.34 1.11
C ASP A 85 3.09 -17.53 1.97
N ILE A 86 2.11 -16.82 1.37
CA ILE A 86 1.18 -15.94 2.09
C ILE A 86 -0.27 -16.37 1.88
N PHE A 87 -0.72 -16.43 0.64
CA PHE A 87 -2.11 -16.73 0.30
C PHE A 87 -2.69 -17.98 0.98
N PRO A 88 -1.99 -19.14 1.07
CA PRO A 88 -2.54 -20.33 1.72
C PRO A 88 -2.89 -20.15 3.19
N PHE A 89 -2.21 -19.22 3.88
CA PHE A 89 -2.40 -18.98 5.32
C PHE A 89 -3.47 -17.90 5.60
N VAL A 90 -3.69 -16.98 4.67
CA VAL A 90 -4.59 -15.85 4.91
C VAL A 90 -5.95 -15.98 4.23
N LYS A 91 -6.08 -16.77 3.17
CA LYS A 91 -7.30 -16.82 2.33
C LYS A 91 -8.58 -17.14 3.11
N ASP A 92 -8.51 -18.04 4.08
CA ASP A 92 -9.66 -18.46 4.87
C ASP A 92 -10.03 -17.46 5.98
N LEU A 93 -9.20 -16.42 6.20
CA LEU A 93 -9.42 -15.31 7.12
C LEU A 93 -9.96 -14.06 6.42
N ILE A 94 -10.03 -14.06 5.09
CA ILE A 94 -10.54 -12.96 4.27
C ILE A 94 -11.96 -13.32 3.84
N SER A 95 -12.93 -12.43 4.10
CA SER A 95 -14.32 -12.68 3.72
C SER A 95 -14.55 -12.56 2.21
N ASP A 96 -15.70 -13.07 1.74
CA ASP A 96 -16.10 -13.01 0.32
C ASP A 96 -16.26 -11.59 -0.22
N ASP A 97 -16.34 -10.59 0.65
CA ASP A 97 -16.55 -9.19 0.28
C ASP A 97 -15.27 -8.33 0.45
N GLU A 98 -14.15 -8.91 0.88
CA GLU A 98 -12.94 -8.17 1.24
C GLU A 98 -11.80 -8.39 0.25
N ILE A 99 -11.07 -7.31 -0.01
CA ILE A 99 -9.82 -7.32 -0.77
C ILE A 99 -8.75 -6.65 0.09
N VAL A 100 -7.69 -7.39 0.41
CA VAL A 100 -6.53 -6.90 1.13
C VAL A 100 -5.49 -6.42 0.12
N PHE A 101 -5.06 -5.16 0.23
CA PHE A 101 -3.99 -4.61 -0.59
C PHE A 101 -2.74 -4.39 0.24
N GLY A 102 -1.62 -4.81 -0.31
CA GLY A 102 -0.31 -4.65 0.30
C GLY A 102 0.80 -4.45 -0.73
N GLU A 103 1.95 -4.03 -0.23
CA GLU A 103 3.18 -3.93 -1.01
C GLU A 103 3.97 -5.23 -0.87
N ASN A 104 4.21 -5.91 -1.99
CA ASN A 104 5.06 -7.08 -2.07
C ASN A 104 6.51 -6.63 -2.33
N LEU A 105 7.38 -6.84 -1.36
CA LEU A 105 8.79 -6.45 -1.37
C LEU A 105 9.72 -7.62 -1.68
N TYR A 106 9.20 -8.71 -2.25
CA TYR A 106 10.00 -9.90 -2.56
C TYR A 106 11.09 -9.62 -3.59
N ALA A 107 10.76 -8.86 -4.63
CA ALA A 107 11.75 -8.37 -5.58
C ALA A 107 12.25 -6.98 -5.17
N VAL A 108 13.55 -6.77 -5.32
CA VAL A 108 14.16 -5.43 -5.21
C VAL A 108 13.75 -4.63 -6.44
N HIS A 109 13.09 -3.49 -6.21
CA HIS A 109 12.78 -2.50 -7.25
C HIS A 109 13.89 -1.43 -7.31
N SER A 110 13.56 -0.17 -7.06
CA SER A 110 14.57 0.90 -7.04
C SER A 110 15.28 1.01 -5.69
N ILE A 111 14.64 0.54 -4.60
CA ILE A 111 15.18 0.63 -3.24
C ILE A 111 15.50 -0.77 -2.72
N LYS A 112 16.75 -0.96 -2.30
CA LYS A 112 17.18 -2.19 -1.64
C LYS A 112 16.98 -2.07 -0.12
N TYR A 113 15.93 -2.74 0.37
CA TYR A 113 15.68 -2.86 1.80
C TYR A 113 16.56 -3.96 2.40
N ASN A 114 17.19 -3.71 3.54
CA ASN A 114 18.12 -4.63 4.20
C ASN A 114 17.68 -5.05 5.62
N ARG A 115 16.47 -4.67 6.04
CA ARG A 115 15.91 -4.97 7.36
C ARG A 115 14.45 -5.41 7.29
N LEU A 116 14.06 -6.10 6.21
CA LEU A 116 12.70 -6.60 6.06
C LEU A 116 12.42 -7.73 7.03
N SER A 117 11.31 -7.63 7.78
CA SER A 117 10.77 -8.73 8.61
C SER A 117 9.74 -9.57 7.86
N SER A 118 9.17 -9.05 6.79
CA SER A 118 8.19 -9.72 5.94
C SER A 118 8.33 -9.21 4.51
N TYR A 119 7.92 -10.03 3.54
CA TYR A 119 7.84 -9.58 2.14
C TYR A 119 6.53 -8.86 1.81
N PHE A 120 5.49 -8.98 2.62
CA PHE A 120 4.20 -8.36 2.32
C PHE A 120 3.74 -7.46 3.46
N HIS A 121 3.45 -6.21 3.13
CA HIS A 121 3.04 -5.18 4.08
C HIS A 121 1.70 -4.59 3.67
N ILE A 122 0.68 -4.79 4.50
CA ILE A 122 -0.68 -4.34 4.24
C ILE A 122 -0.75 -2.81 4.33
N PHE A 123 -1.43 -2.17 3.37
CA PHE A 123 -1.65 -0.73 3.38
C PHE A 123 -3.11 -0.31 3.20
N ALA A 124 -4.01 -1.21 2.76
CA ALA A 124 -5.44 -0.94 2.64
C ALA A 124 -6.25 -2.24 2.62
N VAL A 125 -7.52 -2.14 3.04
CA VAL A 125 -8.56 -3.16 2.85
C VAL A 125 -9.76 -2.49 2.22
N TYR A 126 -10.38 -3.13 1.25
CA TYR A 126 -11.60 -2.67 0.58
C TYR A 126 -12.71 -3.68 0.77
N ASN A 127 -13.88 -3.22 1.19
CA ASN A 127 -15.08 -4.04 1.24
C ASN A 127 -15.93 -3.76 0.00
N THR A 128 -16.12 -4.78 -0.83
CA THR A 128 -16.81 -4.67 -2.13
C THR A 128 -18.31 -4.55 -1.99
N LYS A 129 -18.89 -5.06 -0.91
CA LYS A 129 -20.32 -5.03 -0.64
C LYS A 129 -20.77 -3.70 -0.03
N LEU A 130 -19.95 -3.18 0.90
CA LEU A 130 -20.18 -1.87 1.53
C LEU A 130 -19.66 -0.73 0.67
N GLU A 131 -18.85 -1.02 -0.35
CA GLU A 131 -18.19 -0.06 -1.22
C GLU A 131 -17.37 0.97 -0.43
N VAL A 132 -16.57 0.50 0.56
CA VAL A 132 -15.74 1.35 1.40
C VAL A 132 -14.31 0.84 1.53
N TRP A 133 -13.36 1.73 1.60
CA TRP A 133 -12.00 1.50 2.08
C TRP A 133 -12.02 1.61 3.60
N TYR A 134 -11.54 0.59 4.28
CA TYR A 134 -11.54 0.53 5.74
C TYR A 134 -10.79 1.70 6.37
N SER A 135 -11.22 2.08 7.58
CA SER A 135 -10.46 3.01 8.42
C SER A 135 -9.05 2.46 8.68
N TRP A 136 -8.12 3.34 9.03
CA TRP A 136 -6.76 2.85 9.30
C TRP A 136 -6.70 1.93 10.53
N SER A 137 -7.51 2.19 11.55
CA SER A 137 -7.63 1.30 12.72
C SER A 137 -8.10 -0.09 12.35
N ASP A 138 -9.07 -0.19 11.42
CA ASP A 138 -9.56 -1.49 10.95
C ASP A 138 -8.54 -2.21 10.09
N VAL A 139 -7.76 -1.47 9.26
CA VAL A 139 -6.63 -2.04 8.53
C VAL A 139 -5.58 -2.61 9.48
N GLU A 140 -5.24 -1.90 10.58
CA GLU A 140 -4.30 -2.41 11.60
C GLU A 140 -4.84 -3.62 12.34
N MET A 141 -6.14 -3.64 12.64
CA MET A 141 -6.80 -4.81 13.26
C MET A 141 -6.80 -6.00 12.29
N PHE A 142 -7.14 -5.77 11.03
CA PHE A 142 -7.15 -6.81 10.00
C PHE A 142 -5.76 -7.40 9.77
N ALA A 143 -4.73 -6.56 9.73
CA ALA A 143 -3.34 -6.99 9.62
C ALA A 143 -2.93 -7.92 10.76
N LYS A 144 -3.37 -7.62 11.99
CA LYS A 144 -3.14 -8.51 13.16
C LYS A 144 -3.86 -9.85 13.03
N ILE A 145 -5.09 -9.87 12.51
CA ILE A 145 -5.84 -11.12 12.27
C ILE A 145 -5.11 -12.00 11.26
N LEU A 146 -4.53 -11.38 10.23
CA LEU A 146 -3.79 -12.09 9.18
C LEU A 146 -2.34 -12.44 9.58
N ASP A 147 -1.87 -12.01 10.76
CA ASP A 147 -0.48 -12.11 11.21
C ASP A 147 0.51 -11.52 10.20
N LEU A 148 0.15 -10.38 9.60
CA LEU A 148 0.95 -9.67 8.61
C LEU A 148 1.22 -8.23 9.07
N PRO A 149 2.41 -7.66 8.81
CA PRO A 149 2.67 -6.27 9.13
C PRO A 149 1.91 -5.31 8.21
N THR A 150 1.61 -4.12 8.73
CA THR A 150 1.26 -2.96 7.91
C THR A 150 2.52 -2.26 7.41
N VAL A 151 2.38 -1.41 6.38
CA VAL A 151 3.42 -0.43 6.04
C VAL A 151 3.71 0.46 7.25
N PRO A 152 4.97 0.94 7.45
CA PRO A 152 5.35 1.73 8.61
C PRO A 152 4.53 3.03 8.72
N VAL A 153 4.00 3.28 9.90
CA VAL A 153 3.27 4.53 10.22
C VAL A 153 4.26 5.55 10.78
N LEU A 154 4.29 6.72 10.16
CA LEU A 154 5.16 7.84 10.55
C LEU A 154 4.44 8.83 11.47
N PHE A 155 3.11 8.97 11.29
CA PHE A 155 2.31 9.92 12.07
C PHE A 155 0.82 9.53 12.08
N LYS A 156 0.18 9.76 13.21
CA LYS A 156 -1.28 9.76 13.38
C LYS A 156 -1.67 11.01 14.18
N GLY A 157 -2.60 11.79 13.69
CA GLY A 157 -3.06 13.00 14.39
C GLY A 157 -3.65 14.04 13.44
N ILE A 158 -3.77 15.26 13.94
CA ILE A 158 -4.30 16.41 13.22
C ILE A 158 -3.15 17.36 12.87
N ILE A 159 -3.13 17.84 11.63
CA ILE A 159 -2.23 18.90 11.18
C ILE A 159 -3.10 19.99 10.56
N ASN A 160 -2.93 21.23 11.03
CA ASN A 160 -3.77 22.35 10.64
C ASN A 160 -3.14 23.28 9.59
N SER A 161 -1.84 23.08 9.30
CA SER A 161 -1.08 23.93 8.37
C SER A 161 -0.35 23.06 7.34
N GLU A 162 -0.49 23.42 6.06
CA GLU A 162 0.28 22.77 4.99
C GLU A 162 1.78 22.95 5.19
N LYS A 163 2.21 24.12 5.70
CA LYS A 163 3.62 24.37 6.03
C LYS A 163 4.13 23.40 7.07
N ASP A 164 3.41 23.21 8.19
CA ASP A 164 3.80 22.24 9.24
C ASP A 164 3.85 20.82 8.69
N LEU A 165 2.89 20.43 7.85
CA LEU A 165 2.91 19.14 7.18
C LEU A 165 4.17 18.97 6.32
N MET A 166 4.50 19.97 5.51
CA MET A 166 5.67 19.89 4.61
C MET A 166 6.98 19.87 5.38
N ASP A 167 7.10 20.63 6.48
CA ASP A 167 8.26 20.60 7.37
C ASP A 167 8.44 19.19 7.97
N LYS A 168 7.34 18.55 8.40
CA LYS A 168 7.35 17.17 8.91
C LYS A 168 7.70 16.16 7.81
N ILE A 169 7.14 16.28 6.61
CA ILE A 169 7.48 15.41 5.47
C ILE A 169 8.98 15.51 5.17
N ASN A 170 9.54 16.72 5.09
CA ASN A 170 10.96 16.92 4.86
C ASN A 170 11.81 16.26 5.95
N TYR A 171 11.41 16.39 7.22
CA TYR A 171 12.06 15.70 8.33
C TYR A 171 12.01 14.18 8.16
N TRP A 172 10.84 13.58 7.92
CA TRP A 172 10.74 12.13 7.73
C TRP A 172 11.52 11.65 6.51
N MET A 173 11.52 12.41 5.42
CA MET A 173 12.28 12.07 4.23
C MET A 173 13.80 12.14 4.44
N SER A 174 14.30 12.94 5.39
CA SER A 174 15.71 12.97 5.78
C SER A 174 16.12 11.81 6.70
N GLN A 175 15.15 11.09 7.29
CA GLN A 175 15.44 9.94 8.14
C GLN A 175 15.52 8.66 7.30
N PRO A 176 16.27 7.63 7.73
CA PRO A 176 16.27 6.34 7.04
C PRO A 176 14.87 5.70 7.03
N SER A 177 14.64 4.82 6.05
CA SER A 177 13.47 3.94 6.02
C SER A 177 13.43 3.03 7.26
N ALA A 178 12.23 2.61 7.67
CA ALA A 178 12.09 1.56 8.67
C ALA A 178 12.83 0.28 8.28
N TYR A 179 12.95 0.01 6.97
CA TYR A 179 13.51 -1.23 6.43
C TYR A 179 14.83 -1.06 5.67
N GLY A 180 15.37 0.17 5.56
CA GLY A 180 16.57 0.42 4.77
C GLY A 180 17.14 1.81 4.98
N VAL A 181 17.98 2.22 4.03
CA VAL A 181 18.67 3.52 4.09
C VAL A 181 17.76 4.64 3.57
N GLU A 182 17.01 4.37 2.50
CA GLU A 182 16.24 5.37 1.77
C GLU A 182 14.74 5.11 1.84
N LYS A 183 13.95 6.19 1.74
CA LYS A 183 12.50 6.14 1.53
C LYS A 183 12.17 6.55 0.09
N GLU A 184 11.18 5.90 -0.51
CA GLU A 184 10.61 6.39 -1.76
C GLU A 184 9.79 7.66 -1.54
N GLY A 185 9.01 7.68 -0.46
CA GLY A 185 8.09 8.75 -0.16
C GLY A 185 7.20 8.46 1.03
N VAL A 186 6.10 9.19 1.09
CA VAL A 186 5.05 8.98 2.08
C VAL A 186 3.67 8.97 1.41
N VAL A 187 2.73 8.26 2.03
CA VAL A 187 1.29 8.31 1.69
C VAL A 187 0.54 8.84 2.89
N MET A 188 -0.22 9.90 2.70
CA MET A 188 -1.14 10.48 3.69
C MET A 188 -2.58 10.13 3.32
N ARG A 189 -3.36 9.71 4.31
CA ARG A 189 -4.79 9.46 4.16
C ARG A 189 -5.58 10.00 5.35
N LEU A 190 -6.89 10.25 5.15
CA LEU A 190 -7.82 10.37 6.26
C LEU A 190 -7.85 9.06 7.05
N ALA A 191 -7.93 9.15 8.37
CA ALA A 191 -7.87 7.96 9.24
C ALA A 191 -9.16 7.12 9.18
N GLY A 192 -10.31 7.74 8.95
CA GLY A 192 -11.60 7.06 8.84
C GLY A 192 -11.78 6.25 7.57
N GLU A 193 -12.95 5.68 7.42
CA GLU A 193 -13.39 5.04 6.19
C GLU A 193 -13.40 6.03 5.02
N ILE A 194 -13.14 5.52 3.82
CA ILE A 194 -13.11 6.33 2.60
C ILE A 194 -14.03 5.68 1.58
N LYS A 195 -15.03 6.41 1.11
CA LYS A 195 -15.86 5.97 0.00
C LYS A 195 -15.14 6.18 -1.33
N PRO A 196 -15.42 5.38 -2.37
CA PRO A 196 -14.77 5.51 -3.68
C PRO A 196 -14.87 6.92 -4.28
N GLU A 197 -16.00 7.58 -4.12
CA GLU A 197 -16.25 8.95 -4.59
C GLU A 197 -15.37 9.99 -3.88
N ASP A 198 -14.99 9.75 -2.61
CA ASP A 198 -14.17 10.64 -1.80
C ASP A 198 -12.66 10.38 -1.94
N TRP A 199 -12.28 9.34 -2.69
CA TRP A 199 -10.90 8.87 -2.79
C TRP A 199 -9.89 9.98 -3.06
N ASN A 200 -10.16 10.79 -4.08
CA ASN A 200 -9.26 11.84 -4.53
C ASN A 200 -9.04 12.99 -3.53
N ASN A 201 -9.94 13.11 -2.55
CA ASN A 201 -9.89 14.13 -1.49
C ASN A 201 -9.48 13.55 -0.13
N SER A 202 -9.21 12.23 -0.08
CA SER A 202 -8.98 11.51 1.18
C SER A 202 -7.61 10.84 1.24
N ILE A 203 -6.87 10.80 0.13
CA ILE A 203 -5.55 10.16 0.07
C ILE A 203 -4.66 10.86 -0.96
N VAL A 204 -3.40 11.09 -0.58
CA VAL A 204 -2.37 11.70 -1.44
C VAL A 204 -1.00 11.09 -1.15
N LYS A 205 -0.07 11.23 -2.10
CA LYS A 205 1.32 10.76 -1.94
C LYS A 205 2.32 11.89 -2.16
N TYR A 206 3.43 11.82 -1.46
CA TYR A 206 4.64 12.60 -1.72
C TYR A 206 5.76 11.62 -2.07
N VAL A 207 6.45 11.86 -3.18
CA VAL A 207 7.52 11.00 -3.67
C VAL A 207 8.75 11.86 -3.89
N ARG A 208 9.93 11.36 -3.48
CA ARG A 208 11.21 12.06 -3.67
C ARG A 208 11.55 12.19 -5.15
N GLU A 209 12.37 13.15 -5.46
CA GLU A 209 12.98 13.26 -6.78
C GLU A 209 13.90 12.04 -7.04
N ASN A 210 14.02 11.66 -8.30
CA ASN A 210 14.88 10.54 -8.73
C ASN A 210 14.62 9.21 -8.00
N HIS A 211 13.34 8.93 -7.66
CA HIS A 211 12.97 7.65 -7.03
C HIS A 211 13.17 6.46 -7.98
N VAL A 212 13.07 6.64 -9.29
CA VAL A 212 13.41 5.63 -10.31
C VAL A 212 14.87 5.81 -10.67
N GLN A 213 15.74 4.90 -10.23
CA GLN A 213 17.19 5.02 -10.41
C GLN A 213 17.73 4.28 -11.64
N THR A 214 16.88 3.54 -12.38
CA THR A 214 17.32 2.73 -13.51
C THR A 214 16.45 2.92 -14.74
N ASP A 215 17.08 3.19 -15.89
CA ASP A 215 16.43 3.15 -17.23
C ASP A 215 16.12 1.73 -17.69
N LYS A 216 16.62 0.71 -17.01
CA LYS A 216 16.37 -0.70 -17.31
C LYS A 216 15.21 -1.21 -16.48
N ARG A 217 14.31 -1.96 -17.11
CA ARG A 217 13.26 -2.67 -16.39
C ARG A 217 13.92 -3.57 -15.36
N TRP A 218 13.61 -3.37 -14.08
CA TRP A 218 14.11 -4.20 -12.97
C TRP A 218 13.75 -5.69 -13.18
N GLU A 219 12.66 -5.99 -13.88
CA GLU A 219 12.18 -7.33 -14.24
C GLU A 219 13.20 -8.16 -15.02
N ASP A 220 14.05 -7.53 -15.83
CA ASP A 220 15.03 -8.24 -16.67
C ASP A 220 16.17 -8.89 -15.85
N LYS A 221 16.45 -8.33 -14.66
CA LYS A 221 17.49 -8.80 -13.73
C LYS A 221 17.02 -8.60 -12.30
N TRP A 222 15.82 -9.10 -11.96
CA TRP A 222 15.31 -8.96 -10.63
C TRP A 222 16.18 -9.69 -9.59
N GLU A 223 16.28 -9.12 -8.41
CA GLU A 223 16.98 -9.66 -7.25
C GLU A 223 15.95 -9.89 -6.13
N ARG A 224 16.05 -11.03 -5.44
CA ARG A 224 15.23 -11.25 -4.26
C ARG A 224 15.74 -10.41 -3.10
N ALA A 225 14.84 -9.68 -2.44
CA ALA A 225 15.16 -8.96 -1.21
C ALA A 225 15.49 -9.95 -0.07
N GLU A 226 16.30 -9.52 0.87
CA GLU A 226 16.70 -10.29 2.03
C GLU A 226 15.79 -9.97 3.22
N LEU A 227 15.33 -11.02 3.92
CA LEU A 227 14.71 -10.86 5.23
C LEU A 227 15.79 -10.82 6.31
N ILE A 228 15.53 -10.08 7.39
CA ILE A 228 16.36 -10.22 8.60
C ILE A 228 16.25 -11.67 9.06
N ASN A 229 17.38 -12.33 9.19
CA ASN A 229 17.41 -13.64 9.82
C ASN A 229 17.05 -13.45 11.30
N ASN A 230 15.83 -13.78 11.67
CA ASN A 230 15.48 -13.99 13.06
C ASN A 230 16.14 -15.31 13.48
N ASN A 231 17.42 -15.26 13.79
CA ASN A 231 18.09 -16.33 14.53
C ASN A 231 17.56 -16.25 15.97
N PHE A 232 16.45 -16.96 16.22
CA PHE A 232 15.99 -17.37 17.54
C PHE A 232 16.13 -18.86 17.69
#